data_da4096bd7e771e6ebdbfb2b009dbb06b
#
_entry.id   da4096bd7e771e6ebdbfb2b009dbb06b
#
_cell.length_a   1.000
_cell.length_b   1.000
_cell.length_c   1.000
_cell.angle_alpha   90.00
_cell.angle_beta   90.00
_cell.angle_gamma   90.00
#
_symmetry.space_group_name_H-M   'P 1'
#
loop_
_entity.id
_entity.type
_entity.pdbx_description
1 polymer ?
#
loop_
_entity_poly.entity_id
_entity_poly.type
_entity_poly.pdbx_seq_one_letter_code
_entity_poly.pdbx_strand_id
1 'polypeptide(L)'
;RSLNQADFESISVLKDASATSIYGSRASNGVVYITTKRGKNNTKGEITVHTQYGLSNLADRSAFERMMNADELAKFWVAAGLKTQAQMDKIRSENPYDTRWDKVYFQEDIPLMQTDISVAGGSEKSRYYVSGGYYNQKGLMYRSGFERYTLRSNVDSRVNDWLKIGLNTNLAYYEAQTNQYTGGNLNGGLSMLFAPFYSPVDKNGNRLDYIEGLGAYLPNYLAEKMPAATMGVELIPTGFVEITPFKGFTFKSQGGIQFRNTISGANRLPSHQGAYLKGTVSKEYAEVLQKTLTNTFEYKFSFNKAHNFVALLGQETLSLFTHSFNASGQSLIDDNLILLSHATSNKTIGESKSKSTMNSLFGRVEYDYNGKYFLDFSLRRDGSSKFSPNHKYGNFWAAGAMWKLKKEKFLEDSKLVNDLSVKFSLGTSGNSDIGSYTHQALASASQYGGATSWAISAAGNPELTWEKQTKY
;
A
#
# COMPACT_ATOMS: atom_id res chain seq x y z
N ARG A 1 -0.33 -0.70 5.43
CA ARG A 1 0.10 -1.51 6.62
C ARG A 1 -0.04 -0.73 7.93
N SER A 2 0.14 0.59 7.94
CA SER A 2 0.15 1.44 9.15
C SER A 2 -1.23 1.94 9.62
N LEU A 3 -2.26 1.87 8.80
CA LEU A 3 -3.58 2.37 9.14
C LEU A 3 -4.44 1.29 9.82
N ASN A 4 -5.12 1.68 10.91
CA ASN A 4 -6.08 0.85 11.60
C ASN A 4 -7.51 1.18 11.12
N GLN A 5 -8.23 0.16 10.64
CA GLN A 5 -9.60 0.33 10.14
C GLN A 5 -10.59 0.71 11.25
N ALA A 6 -10.32 0.31 12.49
CA ALA A 6 -11.14 0.69 13.65
C ALA A 6 -11.19 2.21 13.88
N ASP A 7 -10.20 2.97 13.37
CA ASP A 7 -10.14 4.43 13.45
C ASP A 7 -10.90 5.15 12.33
N PHE A 8 -11.46 4.43 11.36
CA PHE A 8 -12.13 5.04 10.22
C PHE A 8 -13.57 5.39 10.58
N GLU A 9 -13.98 6.60 10.23
CA GLU A 9 -15.37 7.04 10.28
C GLU A 9 -16.06 6.78 8.94
N SER A 10 -15.37 7.08 7.82
CA SER A 10 -15.86 6.82 6.47
C SER A 10 -14.73 6.63 5.47
N ILE A 11 -15.04 5.91 4.40
CA ILE A 11 -14.19 5.74 3.21
C ILE A 11 -15.01 6.17 2.00
N SER A 12 -14.47 7.11 1.20
CA SER A 12 -15.07 7.55 -0.06
C SER A 12 -14.10 7.31 -1.21
N VAL A 13 -14.59 6.73 -2.29
CA VAL A 13 -13.80 6.50 -3.50
C VAL A 13 -14.24 7.50 -4.56
N LEU A 14 -13.34 8.44 -4.88
CA LEU A 14 -13.58 9.48 -5.89
C LEU A 14 -13.04 8.98 -7.24
N LYS A 15 -13.94 8.83 -8.21
CA LYS A 15 -13.61 8.32 -9.56
C LYS A 15 -13.86 9.34 -10.66
N ASP A 16 -14.79 10.29 -10.41
CA ASP A 16 -15.21 11.28 -11.39
C ASP A 16 -14.14 12.35 -11.61
N ALA A 17 -14.07 12.90 -12.84
CA ALA A 17 -13.10 13.92 -13.20
C ALA A 17 -13.18 15.14 -12.28
N SER A 18 -14.40 15.63 -12.01
CA SER A 18 -14.65 16.78 -11.13
C SER A 18 -14.19 16.54 -9.70
N ALA A 19 -14.53 15.38 -9.11
CA ALA A 19 -14.18 15.05 -7.74
C ALA A 19 -12.66 14.85 -7.55
N THR A 20 -11.95 14.39 -8.58
CA THR A 20 -10.50 14.10 -8.51
C THR A 20 -9.62 15.28 -8.91
N SER A 21 -10.15 16.29 -9.59
CA SER A 21 -9.39 17.40 -10.20
C SER A 21 -8.54 18.21 -9.23
N ILE A 22 -9.03 18.48 -8.02
CA ILE A 22 -8.28 19.21 -6.99
C ILE A 22 -7.05 18.45 -6.47
N TYR A 23 -7.00 17.12 -6.66
CA TYR A 23 -5.86 16.28 -6.29
C TYR A 23 -4.82 16.17 -7.42
N GLY A 24 -5.15 16.68 -8.62
CA GLY A 24 -4.27 16.85 -9.76
C GLY A 24 -3.68 15.56 -10.30
N SER A 25 -2.41 15.62 -10.63
CA SER A 25 -1.67 14.52 -11.25
C SER A 25 -1.56 13.23 -10.40
N ARG A 26 -1.87 13.30 -9.12
CA ARG A 26 -1.87 12.11 -8.24
C ARG A 26 -3.19 11.35 -8.25
N ALA A 27 -4.20 11.87 -8.93
CA ALA A 27 -5.56 11.34 -8.94
C ALA A 27 -5.96 10.68 -10.27
N SER A 28 -5.00 10.42 -11.17
CA SER A 28 -5.27 9.77 -12.46
C SER A 28 -5.99 8.41 -12.31
N ASN A 29 -5.67 7.65 -11.28
CA ASN A 29 -6.28 6.35 -10.96
C ASN A 29 -7.42 6.44 -9.93
N GLY A 30 -7.92 7.65 -9.63
CA GLY A 30 -8.91 7.89 -8.58
C GLY A 30 -8.29 8.24 -7.22
N VAL A 31 -9.13 8.59 -6.26
CA VAL A 31 -8.72 8.95 -4.90
C VAL A 31 -9.53 8.15 -3.89
N VAL A 32 -8.86 7.51 -2.96
CA VAL A 32 -9.48 6.92 -1.77
C VAL A 32 -9.36 7.93 -0.63
N TYR A 33 -10.48 8.54 -0.26
CA TYR A 33 -10.55 9.53 0.79
C TYR A 33 -11.03 8.89 2.10
N ILE A 34 -10.16 8.90 3.11
CA ILE A 34 -10.43 8.27 4.41
C ILE A 34 -10.63 9.36 5.45
N THR A 35 -11.82 9.39 6.06
CA THR A 35 -12.10 10.23 7.23
C THR A 35 -11.89 9.39 8.47
N THR A 36 -11.13 9.93 9.43
CA THR A 36 -10.88 9.25 10.70
C THR A 36 -11.77 9.80 11.81
N LYS A 37 -12.09 8.94 12.77
CA LYS A 37 -12.92 9.26 13.93
C LYS A 37 -12.39 10.48 14.69
N ARG A 38 -13.29 11.27 15.21
CA ARG A 38 -13.03 12.47 16.04
C ARG A 38 -13.95 12.50 17.24
N GLY A 39 -13.57 13.16 18.29
CA GLY A 39 -14.48 13.48 19.38
C GLY A 39 -15.60 14.44 18.95
N LYS A 40 -16.68 14.49 19.72
CA LYS A 40 -17.78 15.44 19.54
C LYS A 40 -17.69 16.53 20.62
N ASN A 41 -18.07 17.77 20.28
CA ASN A 41 -18.12 18.85 21.26
C ASN A 41 -19.21 18.58 22.30
N ASN A 42 -19.00 19.06 23.52
CA ASN A 42 -19.94 18.95 24.65
C ASN A 42 -20.34 17.50 24.98
N THR A 43 -19.41 16.54 24.76
CA THR A 43 -19.63 15.13 25.11
C THR A 43 -18.68 14.70 26.21
N LYS A 44 -19.18 13.91 27.15
CA LYS A 44 -18.35 13.23 28.15
C LYS A 44 -17.41 12.27 27.43
N GLY A 45 -16.27 11.98 28.04
CA GLY A 45 -15.34 10.98 27.54
C GLY A 45 -16.02 9.61 27.48
N GLU A 46 -16.03 9.01 26.28
CA GLU A 46 -16.54 7.66 26.01
C GLU A 46 -15.36 6.75 25.70
N ILE A 47 -15.29 5.62 26.40
CA ILE A 47 -14.31 4.57 26.16
C ILE A 47 -14.98 3.49 25.33
N THR A 48 -14.37 3.14 24.21
CA THR A 48 -14.82 2.02 23.36
C THR A 48 -13.72 0.99 23.30
N VAL A 49 -14.07 -0.27 23.57
CA VAL A 49 -13.20 -1.43 23.41
C VAL A 49 -13.80 -2.32 22.33
N HIS A 50 -13.02 -2.67 21.34
CA HIS A 50 -13.39 -3.60 20.27
C HIS A 50 -12.36 -4.72 20.23
N THR A 51 -12.83 -5.97 20.36
CA THR A 51 -11.98 -7.15 20.23
C THR A 51 -12.59 -8.08 19.20
N GLN A 52 -11.76 -8.55 18.30
CA GLN A 52 -12.12 -9.53 17.28
C GLN A 52 -11.15 -10.70 17.33
N TYR A 53 -11.71 -11.90 17.31
CA TYR A 53 -10.98 -13.14 17.08
C TYR A 53 -11.60 -13.84 15.88
N GLY A 54 -10.78 -14.36 15.01
CA GLY A 54 -11.24 -15.05 13.80
C GLY A 54 -10.27 -16.13 13.37
N LEU A 55 -10.77 -17.04 12.55
CA LEU A 55 -9.98 -18.08 11.89
C LEU A 55 -10.00 -17.83 10.39
N SER A 56 -8.83 -17.88 9.77
CA SER A 56 -8.66 -17.63 8.34
C SER A 56 -8.32 -18.95 7.65
N ASN A 57 -9.00 -19.20 6.55
CA ASN A 57 -8.77 -20.34 5.66
C ASN A 57 -8.60 -19.85 4.22
N LEU A 58 -8.10 -20.70 3.35
CA LEU A 58 -8.09 -20.43 1.91
C LEU A 58 -9.53 -20.26 1.41
N ALA A 59 -9.83 -19.10 0.84
CA ALA A 59 -11.20 -18.72 0.46
C ALA A 59 -11.80 -19.60 -0.63
N ASP A 60 -10.97 -20.06 -1.59
CA ASP A 60 -11.40 -20.92 -2.70
C ASP A 60 -10.35 -22.00 -2.96
N ARG A 61 -10.76 -23.25 -2.85
CA ARG A 61 -9.94 -24.44 -3.16
C ARG A 61 -10.31 -25.08 -4.50
N SER A 62 -11.30 -24.56 -5.20
CA SER A 62 -11.84 -25.19 -6.40
C SER A 62 -10.81 -25.40 -7.52
N ALA A 63 -9.81 -24.51 -7.60
CA ALA A 63 -8.70 -24.65 -8.54
C ALA A 63 -7.85 -25.90 -8.23
N PHE A 64 -7.58 -26.16 -6.94
CA PHE A 64 -6.81 -27.32 -6.50
C PHE A 64 -7.62 -28.61 -6.56
N GLU A 65 -8.93 -28.53 -6.33
CA GLU A 65 -9.84 -29.68 -6.43
C GLU A 65 -10.00 -30.19 -7.88
N ARG A 66 -9.79 -29.30 -8.85
CA ARG A 66 -9.78 -29.65 -10.29
C ARG A 66 -8.43 -30.13 -10.82
N MET A 67 -7.38 -30.12 -9.98
CA MET A 67 -6.10 -30.70 -10.39
C MET A 67 -6.19 -32.21 -10.53
N MET A 68 -5.44 -32.74 -11.49
CA MET A 68 -5.34 -34.18 -11.71
C MET A 68 -4.82 -34.86 -10.43
N ASN A 69 -5.49 -35.92 -10.01
CA ASN A 69 -4.97 -36.83 -9.00
C ASN A 69 -3.80 -37.66 -9.57
N ALA A 70 -3.18 -38.49 -8.74
CA ALA A 70 -2.00 -39.25 -9.09
C ALA A 70 -2.23 -40.17 -10.31
N ASP A 71 -3.39 -40.83 -10.39
CA ASP A 71 -3.70 -41.75 -11.47
C ASP A 71 -4.06 -41.05 -12.78
N GLU A 72 -4.77 -39.93 -12.69
CA GLU A 72 -5.10 -39.07 -13.83
C GLU A 72 -3.83 -38.46 -14.44
N LEU A 73 -2.93 -37.95 -13.60
CA LEU A 73 -1.66 -37.35 -14.03
C LEU A 73 -0.75 -38.44 -14.66
N ALA A 74 -0.71 -39.64 -14.07
CA ALA A 74 0.06 -40.76 -14.63
C ALA A 74 -0.42 -41.12 -16.04
N LYS A 75 -1.74 -41.28 -16.23
CA LYS A 75 -2.35 -41.54 -17.55
C LYS A 75 -2.06 -40.41 -18.54
N PHE A 76 -2.17 -39.16 -18.08
CA PHE A 76 -1.88 -38.00 -18.92
C PHE A 76 -0.42 -37.98 -19.40
N TRP A 77 0.56 -38.24 -18.51
CA TRP A 77 1.97 -38.25 -18.89
C TRP A 77 2.29 -39.35 -19.95
N VAL A 78 1.67 -40.51 -19.82
CA VAL A 78 1.83 -41.60 -20.83
C VAL A 78 1.18 -41.18 -22.16
N ALA A 79 -0.04 -40.68 -22.12
CA ALA A 79 -0.77 -40.23 -23.31
C ALA A 79 -0.08 -39.09 -24.04
N ALA A 80 0.54 -38.17 -23.29
CA ALA A 80 1.31 -37.04 -23.82
C ALA A 80 2.73 -37.41 -24.27
N GLY A 81 3.15 -38.68 -24.15
CA GLY A 81 4.48 -39.13 -24.51
C GLY A 81 5.61 -38.65 -23.63
N LEU A 82 5.29 -38.06 -22.44
CA LEU A 82 6.27 -37.57 -21.48
C LEU A 82 6.97 -38.69 -20.72
N LYS A 83 6.29 -39.82 -20.55
CA LYS A 83 6.79 -41.05 -19.94
C LYS A 83 6.22 -42.25 -20.68
N THR A 84 6.98 -43.38 -20.72
CA THR A 84 6.45 -44.65 -21.16
C THR A 84 5.62 -45.30 -20.05
N GLN A 85 4.74 -46.23 -20.37
CA GLN A 85 3.96 -46.98 -19.40
C GLN A 85 4.88 -47.64 -18.35
N ALA A 86 5.94 -48.34 -18.80
CA ALA A 86 6.89 -48.98 -17.89
C ALA A 86 7.61 -48.00 -16.93
N GLN A 87 7.94 -46.80 -17.42
CA GLN A 87 8.49 -45.76 -16.56
C GLN A 87 7.47 -45.27 -15.52
N MET A 88 6.22 -45.14 -15.92
CA MET A 88 5.16 -44.69 -15.03
C MET A 88 4.80 -45.75 -13.99
N ASP A 89 4.73 -47.02 -14.39
CA ASP A 89 4.50 -48.13 -13.46
C ASP A 89 5.60 -48.22 -12.42
N LYS A 90 6.84 -48.02 -12.80
CA LYS A 90 7.97 -47.96 -11.85
C LYS A 90 7.79 -46.78 -10.88
N ILE A 91 7.52 -45.57 -11.38
CA ILE A 91 7.33 -44.38 -10.52
C ILE A 91 6.19 -44.62 -9.52
N ARG A 92 5.06 -45.17 -9.98
CA ARG A 92 3.89 -45.43 -9.13
C ARG A 92 4.11 -46.56 -8.13
N SER A 93 4.90 -47.59 -8.44
CA SER A 93 5.26 -48.65 -7.51
C SER A 93 6.18 -48.15 -6.38
N GLU A 94 7.08 -47.23 -6.69
CA GLU A 94 7.97 -46.62 -5.75
C GLU A 94 7.29 -45.49 -4.92
N ASN A 95 6.27 -44.85 -5.52
CA ASN A 95 5.56 -43.68 -4.94
C ASN A 95 4.03 -43.89 -5.06
N PRO A 96 3.42 -44.72 -4.22
CA PRO A 96 2.00 -45.09 -4.28
C PRO A 96 1.07 -44.06 -3.63
N TYR A 97 1.45 -42.82 -3.59
CA TYR A 97 0.73 -41.74 -2.91
C TYR A 97 -0.19 -40.97 -3.87
N ASP A 98 -1.14 -40.22 -3.27
CA ASP A 98 -1.97 -39.23 -3.95
C ASP A 98 -2.06 -37.97 -3.06
N THR A 99 -1.03 -37.17 -3.10
CA THR A 99 -0.83 -36.04 -2.17
C THR A 99 -1.55 -34.78 -2.66
N ARG A 100 -2.37 -34.22 -1.80
CA ARG A 100 -2.99 -32.90 -1.95
C ARG A 100 -2.00 -31.85 -1.48
N TRP A 101 -1.17 -31.36 -2.41
CA TRP A 101 -0.12 -30.40 -2.12
C TRP A 101 -0.63 -29.05 -1.61
N ASP A 102 -1.85 -28.65 -1.98
CA ASP A 102 -2.52 -27.49 -1.41
C ASP A 102 -2.70 -27.58 0.12
N LYS A 103 -2.97 -28.77 0.65
CA LYS A 103 -3.09 -29.04 2.09
C LYS A 103 -1.73 -29.10 2.81
N VAL A 104 -0.68 -29.44 2.12
CA VAL A 104 0.69 -29.40 2.63
C VAL A 104 1.20 -27.96 2.68
N TYR A 105 0.82 -27.14 1.70
CA TYR A 105 1.31 -25.79 1.52
C TYR A 105 0.55 -24.76 2.36
N PHE A 106 -0.77 -24.86 2.42
CA PHE A 106 -1.62 -23.93 3.16
C PHE A 106 -2.07 -24.54 4.50
N GLN A 107 -1.89 -23.76 5.54
CA GLN A 107 -2.43 -24.07 6.87
C GLN A 107 -3.93 -23.75 6.91
N GLU A 108 -4.66 -24.40 7.80
CA GLU A 108 -6.08 -24.19 8.05
C GLU A 108 -6.28 -23.58 9.44
N ASP A 109 -7.43 -22.93 9.64
CA ASP A 109 -7.85 -22.34 10.92
C ASP A 109 -6.81 -21.39 11.54
N ILE A 110 -6.26 -20.54 10.68
CA ILE A 110 -5.20 -19.61 11.04
C ILE A 110 -5.76 -18.48 11.91
N PRO A 111 -5.26 -18.29 13.15
CA PRO A 111 -5.79 -17.29 14.04
C PRO A 111 -5.50 -15.86 13.57
N LEU A 112 -6.52 -15.02 13.70
CA LEU A 112 -6.47 -13.57 13.59
C LEU A 112 -6.98 -13.00 14.91
N MET A 113 -6.26 -12.06 15.49
CA MET A 113 -6.65 -11.33 16.67
C MET A 113 -6.48 -9.82 16.44
N GLN A 114 -7.50 -9.06 16.80
CA GLN A 114 -7.46 -7.61 16.82
C GLN A 114 -8.09 -7.11 18.12
N THR A 115 -7.44 -6.13 18.75
CA THR A 115 -7.98 -5.43 19.92
C THR A 115 -7.69 -3.94 19.77
N ASP A 116 -8.75 -3.15 19.85
CA ASP A 116 -8.70 -1.71 19.75
C ASP A 116 -9.36 -1.07 20.97
N ILE A 117 -8.70 -0.09 21.56
CA ILE A 117 -9.21 0.71 22.67
C ILE A 117 -9.19 2.15 22.22
N SER A 118 -10.30 2.87 22.36
CA SER A 118 -10.35 4.28 22.04
C SER A 118 -11.10 5.09 23.09
N VAL A 119 -10.72 6.36 23.20
CA VAL A 119 -11.38 7.35 24.05
C VAL A 119 -11.71 8.55 23.18
N ALA A 120 -12.97 8.95 23.17
CA ALA A 120 -13.46 10.12 22.43
C ALA A 120 -14.28 11.01 23.34
N GLY A 121 -14.13 12.34 23.19
CA GLY A 121 -14.89 13.29 23.96
C GLY A 121 -14.59 14.72 23.57
N GLY A 122 -15.17 15.68 24.29
CA GLY A 122 -14.88 17.09 24.07
C GLY A 122 -15.67 18.04 24.94
N SER A 123 -15.08 19.22 25.14
CA SER A 123 -15.72 20.39 25.72
C SER A 123 -16.41 21.23 24.64
N GLU A 124 -16.91 22.40 24.99
CA GLU A 124 -17.44 23.36 24.03
C GLU A 124 -16.41 23.78 22.96
N LYS A 125 -15.15 23.94 23.35
CA LYS A 125 -14.09 24.47 22.49
C LYS A 125 -13.13 23.42 21.94
N SER A 126 -12.98 22.28 22.59
CA SER A 126 -11.98 21.28 22.23
C SER A 126 -12.61 19.90 22.15
N ARG A 127 -12.15 19.10 21.20
CA ARG A 127 -12.52 17.70 21.04
C ARG A 127 -11.31 16.85 20.79
N TYR A 128 -11.37 15.62 21.26
CA TYR A 128 -10.28 14.67 21.16
C TYR A 128 -10.79 13.26 20.84
N TYR A 129 -9.95 12.53 20.13
CA TYR A 129 -10.03 11.11 19.90
C TYR A 129 -8.65 10.53 20.04
N VAL A 130 -8.48 9.53 20.91
CA VAL A 130 -7.22 8.81 21.10
C VAL A 130 -7.53 7.33 21.03
N SER A 131 -6.76 6.57 20.26
CA SER A 131 -6.91 5.12 20.17
C SER A 131 -5.56 4.41 20.19
N GLY A 132 -5.56 3.20 20.77
CA GLY A 132 -4.49 2.21 20.66
C GLY A 132 -5.03 0.92 20.06
N GLY A 133 -4.29 0.32 19.14
CA GLY A 133 -4.70 -0.91 18.49
C GLY A 133 -3.57 -1.93 18.40
N TYR A 134 -3.92 -3.19 18.60
CA TYR A 134 -3.10 -4.37 18.37
C TYR A 134 -3.76 -5.25 17.32
N TYR A 135 -2.99 -5.70 16.36
CA TYR A 135 -3.43 -6.61 15.31
C TYR A 135 -2.37 -7.70 15.10
N ASN A 136 -2.79 -8.96 15.13
CA ASN A 136 -1.93 -10.10 14.83
C ASN A 136 -2.69 -11.07 13.93
N GLN A 137 -2.10 -11.40 12.79
CA GLN A 137 -2.59 -12.41 11.87
C GLN A 137 -1.44 -13.28 11.40
N LYS A 138 -1.50 -14.57 11.72
CA LYS A 138 -0.62 -15.54 11.07
C LYS A 138 -1.05 -15.71 9.61
N GLY A 139 -0.12 -16.02 8.74
CA GLY A 139 -0.42 -16.23 7.30
C GLY A 139 -0.82 -17.67 7.02
N LEU A 140 -1.51 -17.88 5.89
CA LEU A 140 -1.88 -19.21 5.40
C LEU A 140 -0.67 -20.12 5.15
N MET A 141 0.48 -19.54 4.86
CA MET A 141 1.72 -20.28 4.66
C MET A 141 2.52 -20.33 5.95
N TYR A 142 3.17 -21.49 6.19
CA TYR A 142 4.02 -21.67 7.36
C TYR A 142 5.07 -20.55 7.48
N ARG A 143 5.29 -20.06 8.71
CA ARG A 143 6.19 -18.93 9.02
C ARG A 143 5.92 -17.66 8.21
N SER A 144 4.66 -17.39 7.92
CA SER A 144 4.24 -16.08 7.44
C SER A 144 3.27 -15.46 8.45
N GLY A 145 3.24 -14.13 8.49
CA GLY A 145 2.37 -13.42 9.43
C GLY A 145 2.59 -11.92 9.42
N PHE A 146 1.67 -11.24 10.08
CA PHE A 146 1.70 -9.80 10.23
C PHE A 146 1.23 -9.40 11.64
N GLU A 147 2.03 -8.58 12.30
CA GLU A 147 1.73 -8.01 13.60
C GLU A 147 1.85 -6.49 13.53
N ARG A 148 0.96 -5.77 14.20
CA ARG A 148 0.94 -4.31 14.18
C ARG A 148 0.43 -3.73 15.49
N TYR A 149 1.11 -2.70 15.95
CA TYR A 149 0.70 -1.80 17.02
C TYR A 149 0.42 -0.42 16.43
N THR A 150 -0.68 0.20 16.81
CA THR A 150 -1.05 1.56 16.36
C THR A 150 -1.42 2.44 17.53
N LEU A 151 -1.05 3.71 17.40
CA LEU A 151 -1.51 4.78 18.28
C LEU A 151 -1.98 5.94 17.41
N ARG A 152 -3.21 6.40 17.63
CA ARG A 152 -3.77 7.57 16.96
C ARG A 152 -4.20 8.61 17.98
N SER A 153 -3.98 9.88 17.64
CA SER A 153 -4.48 11.02 18.39
C SER A 153 -4.99 12.08 17.42
N ASN A 154 -6.25 12.46 17.54
CA ASN A 154 -6.87 13.55 16.79
C ASN A 154 -7.39 14.56 17.82
N VAL A 155 -6.79 15.74 17.86
CA VAL A 155 -7.18 16.81 18.79
C VAL A 155 -7.38 18.09 17.99
N ASP A 156 -8.51 18.74 18.17
CA ASP A 156 -8.75 20.08 17.64
C ASP A 156 -9.37 20.97 18.72
N SER A 157 -9.00 22.25 18.67
CA SER A 157 -9.45 23.26 19.60
C SER A 157 -9.82 24.55 18.87
N ARG A 158 -10.97 25.13 19.22
CA ARG A 158 -11.34 26.49 18.89
C ARG A 158 -10.73 27.41 19.95
N VAL A 159 -9.65 28.09 19.58
CA VAL A 159 -8.96 29.01 20.48
C VAL A 159 -9.87 30.20 20.79
N ASN A 160 -10.52 30.75 19.76
CA ASN A 160 -11.55 31.79 19.83
C ASN A 160 -12.50 31.67 18.63
N ASP A 161 -13.37 32.66 18.39
CA ASP A 161 -14.42 32.59 17.36
C ASP A 161 -13.88 32.57 15.93
N TRP A 162 -12.66 33.07 15.71
CA TRP A 162 -12.05 33.15 14.39
C TRP A 162 -10.84 32.23 14.21
N LEU A 163 -10.33 31.57 15.27
CA LEU A 163 -9.12 30.74 15.23
C LEU A 163 -9.40 29.33 15.74
N LYS A 164 -9.15 28.34 14.88
CA LYS A 164 -9.14 26.92 15.21
C LYS A 164 -7.80 26.31 14.86
N ILE A 165 -7.29 25.43 15.72
CA ILE A 165 -6.06 24.68 15.53
C ILE A 165 -6.34 23.19 15.73
N GLY A 166 -5.53 22.34 15.15
CA GLY A 166 -5.62 20.91 15.40
C GLY A 166 -4.35 20.17 15.07
N LEU A 167 -4.21 19.02 15.70
CA LEU A 167 -3.12 18.08 15.49
C LEU A 167 -3.70 16.66 15.39
N ASN A 168 -3.37 15.99 14.31
CA ASN A 168 -3.69 14.58 14.08
C ASN A 168 -2.38 13.82 13.97
N THR A 169 -2.21 12.75 14.72
CA THR A 169 -1.00 11.94 14.69
C THR A 169 -1.38 10.47 14.56
N ASN A 170 -0.71 9.75 13.69
CA ASN A 170 -0.76 8.31 13.59
C ASN A 170 0.65 7.76 13.74
N LEU A 171 0.85 6.86 14.69
CA LEU A 171 2.08 6.10 14.88
C LEU A 171 1.74 4.62 14.69
N ALA A 172 2.53 3.93 13.92
CA ALA A 172 2.43 2.49 13.74
C ALA A 172 3.80 1.84 13.81
N TYR A 173 3.88 0.73 14.54
CA TYR A 173 4.96 -0.24 14.45
C TYR A 173 4.38 -1.52 13.88
N TYR A 174 5.06 -2.15 12.95
CA TYR A 174 4.64 -3.45 12.42
C TYR A 174 5.81 -4.37 12.13
N GLU A 175 5.52 -5.67 12.20
CA GLU A 175 6.41 -6.73 11.75
C GLU A 175 5.66 -7.63 10.77
N ALA A 176 6.30 -7.94 9.65
CA ALA A 176 5.80 -8.88 8.66
C ALA A 176 6.82 -10.00 8.47
N GLN A 177 6.44 -11.23 8.79
CA GLN A 177 7.19 -12.41 8.43
C GLN A 177 6.73 -12.88 7.06
N THR A 178 7.65 -13.13 6.15
CA THR A 178 7.35 -13.52 4.80
C THR A 178 7.98 -14.87 4.50
N ASN A 179 7.17 -15.78 4.00
CA ASN A 179 7.71 -16.99 3.40
C ASN A 179 8.29 -16.62 2.04
N GLN A 180 9.59 -16.79 1.83
CA GLN A 180 10.30 -16.40 0.60
C GLN A 180 9.80 -17.14 -0.66
N TYR A 181 9.02 -18.20 -0.48
CA TYR A 181 8.49 -19.02 -1.58
C TYR A 181 7.20 -18.50 -2.20
N THR A 182 6.67 -17.37 -1.72
CA THR A 182 5.44 -16.76 -2.26
C THR A 182 5.65 -15.91 -3.50
N GLY A 183 6.85 -15.55 -3.80
CA GLY A 183 7.21 -14.49 -4.74
C GLY A 183 7.81 -14.94 -6.07
N GLY A 184 7.23 -15.91 -6.77
CA GLY A 184 7.59 -16.15 -8.18
C GLY A 184 8.92 -16.84 -8.44
N ASN A 185 9.68 -17.24 -7.44
CA ASN A 185 10.81 -18.13 -7.61
C ASN A 185 10.33 -19.54 -7.87
N LEU A 186 10.79 -20.13 -8.96
CA LEU A 186 10.45 -21.48 -9.45
C LEU A 186 10.52 -22.58 -8.38
N ASN A 187 11.24 -22.37 -7.30
CA ASN A 187 11.42 -23.35 -6.24
C ASN A 187 10.40 -23.23 -5.09
N GLY A 188 9.55 -22.21 -5.03
CA GLY A 188 8.66 -21.99 -3.90
C GLY A 188 7.20 -21.77 -4.24
N GLY A 189 6.89 -20.90 -5.17
CA GLY A 189 5.50 -20.59 -5.55
C GLY A 189 4.79 -21.71 -6.29
N LEU A 190 5.52 -22.70 -6.80
CA LEU A 190 5.01 -23.83 -7.55
C LEU A 190 5.03 -25.15 -6.77
N SER A 191 5.43 -25.18 -5.50
CA SER A 191 5.41 -26.42 -4.72
C SER A 191 3.99 -27.02 -4.57
N MET A 192 2.96 -26.19 -4.65
CA MET A 192 1.56 -26.64 -4.70
C MET A 192 1.21 -27.38 -6.00
N LEU A 193 2.05 -27.28 -7.03
CA LEU A 193 1.89 -27.95 -8.33
C LEU A 193 2.77 -29.20 -8.45
N PHE A 194 3.34 -29.67 -7.36
CA PHE A 194 4.12 -30.90 -7.38
C PHE A 194 3.25 -32.09 -7.79
N ALA A 195 3.89 -33.04 -8.46
CA ALA A 195 3.20 -34.25 -8.88
C ALA A 195 2.63 -34.99 -7.63
N PRO A 196 1.32 -35.38 -7.64
CA PRO A 196 0.64 -35.90 -6.46
C PRO A 196 1.12 -37.29 -6.02
N PHE A 197 1.84 -38.02 -6.82
CA PHE A 197 2.37 -39.32 -6.44
C PHE A 197 3.60 -39.29 -5.53
N TYR A 198 4.12 -38.11 -5.16
CA TYR A 198 5.16 -37.99 -4.15
C TYR A 198 4.57 -37.64 -2.79
N SER A 199 5.21 -38.12 -1.72
CA SER A 199 4.78 -37.89 -0.34
C SER A 199 5.60 -36.82 0.35
N PRO A 200 4.98 -35.96 1.21
CA PRO A 200 5.71 -35.05 2.08
C PRO A 200 6.31 -35.73 3.32
N VAL A 201 6.02 -37.02 3.53
CA VAL A 201 6.49 -37.83 4.66
C VAL A 201 7.14 -39.10 4.19
N ASP A 202 8.05 -39.64 5.00
CA ASP A 202 8.66 -40.95 4.80
C ASP A 202 7.69 -42.10 5.16
N LYS A 203 8.16 -43.35 5.03
CA LYS A 203 7.36 -44.55 5.37
C LYS A 203 7.00 -44.67 6.85
N ASN A 204 7.68 -43.93 7.72
CA ASN A 204 7.44 -43.90 9.16
C ASN A 204 6.55 -42.71 9.58
N GLY A 205 6.11 -41.89 8.62
CA GLY A 205 5.31 -40.69 8.85
C GLY A 205 6.12 -39.45 9.25
N ASN A 206 7.47 -39.50 9.21
CA ASN A 206 8.31 -38.35 9.51
C ASN A 206 8.31 -37.40 8.30
N ARG A 207 8.25 -36.12 8.57
CA ARG A 207 8.34 -35.07 7.53
C ARG A 207 9.66 -35.18 6.78
N LEU A 208 9.58 -35.18 5.47
CA LEU A 208 10.73 -35.04 4.61
C LEU A 208 11.14 -33.56 4.47
N ASP A 209 12.41 -33.29 4.37
CA ASP A 209 12.93 -31.97 4.04
C ASP A 209 13.09 -31.81 2.52
N TYR A 210 13.42 -32.86 1.83
CA TYR A 210 13.69 -32.93 0.41
C TYR A 210 13.07 -34.18 -0.23
N ILE A 211 12.52 -34.04 -1.41
CA ILE A 211 11.95 -35.15 -2.17
C ILE A 211 12.87 -35.43 -3.37
N GLU A 212 13.65 -36.49 -3.30
CA GLU A 212 14.67 -36.84 -4.28
C GLU A 212 14.06 -37.00 -5.70
N GLY A 213 12.94 -37.68 -5.83
CA GLY A 213 12.25 -37.87 -7.12
C GLY A 213 11.70 -36.60 -7.77
N LEU A 214 11.49 -35.53 -6.98
CA LEU A 214 11.11 -34.19 -7.47
C LEU A 214 12.32 -33.26 -7.62
N GLY A 215 13.43 -33.57 -6.97
CA GLY A 215 14.56 -32.65 -6.89
C GLY A 215 14.24 -31.35 -6.12
N ALA A 216 13.31 -31.41 -5.15
CA ALA A 216 12.76 -30.23 -4.53
C ALA A 216 12.68 -30.32 -2.99
N TYR A 217 12.92 -29.20 -2.33
CA TYR A 217 12.72 -29.06 -0.89
C TYR A 217 11.26 -28.74 -0.57
N LEU A 218 10.81 -29.25 0.58
CA LEU A 218 9.45 -28.99 1.05
C LEU A 218 9.28 -27.53 1.53
N PRO A 219 8.07 -26.96 1.38
CA PRO A 219 7.79 -25.55 1.73
C PRO A 219 8.12 -25.21 3.18
N ASN A 220 7.79 -26.11 4.11
CA ASN A 220 8.04 -25.88 5.53
C ASN A 220 9.55 -25.89 5.87
N TYR A 221 10.31 -26.81 5.30
CA TYR A 221 11.76 -26.82 5.43
C TYR A 221 12.36 -25.51 4.90
N LEU A 222 11.92 -25.09 3.71
CA LEU A 222 12.41 -23.86 3.10
C LEU A 222 12.07 -22.63 3.96
N ALA A 223 10.86 -22.56 4.52
CA ALA A 223 10.47 -21.48 5.44
C ALA A 223 11.32 -21.47 6.73
N GLU A 224 11.75 -22.63 7.21
CA GLU A 224 12.64 -22.75 8.36
C GLU A 224 14.07 -22.31 8.04
N LYS A 225 14.55 -22.70 6.87
CA LYS A 225 15.95 -22.47 6.45
C LYS A 225 16.17 -21.16 5.71
N MET A 226 15.09 -20.48 5.33
CA MET A 226 15.15 -19.19 4.61
C MET A 226 14.22 -18.15 5.27
N PRO A 227 14.47 -17.76 6.52
CA PRO A 227 13.66 -16.76 7.21
C PRO A 227 13.79 -15.38 6.55
N ALA A 228 12.65 -14.71 6.40
CA ALA A 228 12.57 -13.31 5.96
C ALA A 228 11.57 -12.53 6.80
N ALA A 229 11.96 -11.34 7.19
CA ALA A 229 11.10 -10.45 7.96
C ALA A 229 11.34 -8.98 7.58
N THR A 230 10.30 -8.18 7.74
CA THR A 230 10.35 -6.72 7.61
C THR A 230 9.74 -6.10 8.84
N MET A 231 10.50 -5.26 9.54
CA MET A 231 10.00 -4.39 10.60
C MET A 231 9.83 -2.98 10.04
N GLY A 232 8.79 -2.27 10.47
CA GLY A 232 8.56 -0.89 10.05
C GLY A 232 7.97 -0.03 11.15
N VAL A 233 8.41 1.22 11.15
CA VAL A 233 7.82 2.31 11.94
C VAL A 233 7.29 3.36 10.98
N GLU A 234 6.06 3.82 11.18
CA GLU A 234 5.50 4.93 10.42
C GLU A 234 4.87 5.96 11.36
N LEU A 235 5.24 7.22 11.19
CA LEU A 235 4.74 8.36 11.96
C LEU A 235 4.17 9.39 10.99
N ILE A 236 2.89 9.78 11.20
CA ILE A 236 2.18 10.72 10.34
C ILE A 236 1.53 11.82 11.20
N PRO A 237 2.28 12.83 11.67
CA PRO A 237 1.72 14.03 12.27
C PRO A 237 1.19 14.97 11.18
N THR A 238 0.01 15.55 11.41
CA THR A 238 -0.60 16.57 10.56
C THR A 238 -1.18 17.66 11.45
N GLY A 239 -0.62 18.86 11.39
CA GLY A 239 -1.13 20.02 12.08
C GLY A 239 -1.87 20.98 11.16
N PHE A 240 -2.86 21.70 11.66
CA PHE A 240 -3.52 22.75 10.90
C PHE A 240 -3.86 23.96 11.75
N VAL A 241 -3.92 25.10 11.09
CA VAL A 241 -4.46 26.35 11.58
C VAL A 241 -5.56 26.76 10.61
N GLU A 242 -6.73 27.10 11.13
CA GLU A 242 -7.90 27.58 10.39
C GLU A 242 -8.34 28.91 10.95
N ILE A 243 -8.46 29.92 10.09
CA ILE A 243 -8.77 31.30 10.43
C ILE A 243 -10.03 31.71 9.68
N THR A 244 -11.06 32.14 10.42
CA THR A 244 -12.35 32.60 9.91
C THR A 244 -12.62 34.04 10.36
N PRO A 245 -11.96 35.04 9.76
CA PRO A 245 -11.99 36.43 10.25
C PRO A 245 -13.37 37.10 10.08
N PHE A 246 -14.17 36.63 9.11
CA PHE A 246 -15.53 37.07 8.88
C PHE A 246 -16.36 35.97 8.23
N LYS A 247 -17.68 36.12 8.27
CA LYS A 247 -18.62 35.12 7.78
C LYS A 247 -18.37 34.75 6.31
N GLY A 248 -18.28 33.46 6.04
CA GLY A 248 -18.10 32.90 4.71
C GLY A 248 -16.66 32.75 4.30
N PHE A 249 -15.69 33.46 4.87
CA PHE A 249 -14.28 33.33 4.54
C PHE A 249 -13.56 32.38 5.50
N THR A 250 -12.75 31.48 4.94
CA THR A 250 -11.90 30.55 5.70
C THR A 250 -10.53 30.47 5.05
N PHE A 251 -9.50 30.79 5.81
CA PHE A 251 -8.12 30.44 5.48
C PHE A 251 -7.70 29.23 6.29
N LYS A 252 -7.15 28.19 5.63
CA LYS A 252 -6.60 27.04 6.31
C LYS A 252 -5.19 26.74 5.80
N SER A 253 -4.24 26.65 6.73
CA SER A 253 -2.90 26.15 6.50
C SER A 253 -2.74 24.80 7.19
N GLN A 254 -2.36 23.77 6.44
CA GLN A 254 -2.19 22.41 6.95
C GLN A 254 -0.82 21.88 6.55
N GLY A 255 -0.01 21.52 7.56
CA GLY A 255 1.28 20.89 7.39
C GLY A 255 1.25 19.44 7.83
N GLY A 256 1.83 18.54 7.05
CA GLY A 256 1.93 17.12 7.37
C GLY A 256 3.32 16.58 7.07
N ILE A 257 3.73 15.63 7.89
CA ILE A 257 4.94 14.83 7.68
C ILE A 257 4.52 13.37 7.66
N GLN A 258 5.01 12.60 6.72
CA GLN A 258 4.97 11.14 6.76
C GLN A 258 6.41 10.65 6.80
N PHE A 259 6.79 10.10 7.92
CA PHE A 259 8.07 9.44 8.11
C PHE A 259 7.84 7.94 8.19
N ARG A 260 8.49 7.18 7.34
CA ARG A 260 8.47 5.72 7.36
C ARG A 260 9.89 5.20 7.31
N ASN A 261 10.19 4.31 8.23
CA ASN A 261 11.43 3.56 8.28
C ASN A 261 11.11 2.07 8.22
N THR A 262 11.84 1.32 7.41
CA THR A 262 11.72 -0.14 7.32
C THR A 262 13.10 -0.78 7.37
N ILE A 263 13.18 -1.91 8.09
CA ILE A 263 14.35 -2.78 8.12
C ILE A 263 13.88 -4.15 7.65
N SER A 264 14.41 -4.60 6.53
CA SER A 264 14.11 -5.92 5.97
C SER A 264 15.33 -6.83 6.07
N GLY A 265 15.08 -8.10 6.32
CA GLY A 265 16.10 -9.14 6.32
C GLY A 265 15.62 -10.36 5.56
N ALA A 266 16.51 -10.95 4.74
CA ALA A 266 16.28 -12.20 4.06
C ALA A 266 17.56 -13.05 4.16
N ASN A 267 17.41 -14.24 4.72
CA ASN A 267 18.54 -15.07 5.05
C ASN A 267 18.38 -16.47 4.45
N ARG A 268 19.48 -17.16 4.24
CA ARG A 268 19.52 -18.60 4.09
C ARG A 268 20.48 -19.12 5.16
N LEU A 269 19.98 -20.04 5.99
CA LEU A 269 20.77 -20.61 7.07
C LEU A 269 21.87 -21.53 6.52
N PRO A 270 23.05 -21.58 7.14
CA PRO A 270 24.15 -22.49 6.76
C PRO A 270 23.75 -23.97 6.74
N SER A 271 22.83 -24.39 7.62
CA SER A 271 22.33 -25.77 7.68
C SER A 271 21.38 -26.12 6.53
N HIS A 272 21.08 -25.21 5.62
CA HIS A 272 20.29 -25.53 4.43
C HIS A 272 21.06 -26.50 3.53
N GLN A 273 20.52 -27.69 3.30
CA GLN A 273 21.24 -28.79 2.61
C GLN A 273 21.45 -28.53 1.12
N GLY A 274 20.61 -27.74 0.45
CA GLY A 274 20.72 -27.44 -0.98
C GLY A 274 21.64 -26.28 -1.22
N ALA A 275 22.91 -26.49 -1.54
CA ALA A 275 23.64 -25.33 -1.63
C ALA A 275 24.95 -25.28 -2.37
N TYR A 276 24.99 -24.56 -3.43
CA TYR A 276 26.18 -23.87 -3.90
C TYR A 276 26.68 -22.78 -2.92
N LEU A 277 25.88 -22.36 -1.93
CA LEU A 277 26.17 -21.22 -1.05
C LEU A 277 25.90 -21.58 0.40
N LYS A 278 26.96 -21.71 1.18
CA LYS A 278 26.91 -21.91 2.63
C LYS A 278 26.38 -20.67 3.32
N GLY A 279 25.08 -20.63 3.61
CA GLY A 279 24.45 -19.53 4.27
C GLY A 279 24.53 -18.17 3.53
N THR A 280 23.48 -17.42 3.56
CA THR A 280 23.45 -16.04 3.03
C THR A 280 22.72 -15.13 4.00
N VAL A 281 23.16 -13.89 4.06
CA VAL A 281 22.48 -12.82 4.82
C VAL A 281 22.30 -11.60 3.92
N SER A 282 21.08 -11.05 3.92
CA SER A 282 20.78 -9.78 3.28
C SER A 282 20.01 -8.90 4.25
N LYS A 283 20.39 -7.64 4.32
CA LYS A 283 19.70 -6.62 5.10
C LYS A 283 19.50 -5.38 4.26
N GLU A 284 18.34 -4.79 4.39
CA GLU A 284 17.97 -3.54 3.74
C GLU A 284 17.37 -2.59 4.78
N TYR A 285 17.81 -1.36 4.74
CA TYR A 285 17.24 -0.22 5.43
C TYR A 285 16.61 0.70 4.39
N ALA A 286 15.38 1.13 4.59
CA ALA A 286 14.73 2.12 3.74
C ALA A 286 14.01 3.17 4.58
N GLU A 287 14.24 4.43 4.22
CA GLU A 287 13.60 5.60 4.82
C GLU A 287 12.83 6.38 3.76
N VAL A 288 11.63 6.78 4.11
CA VAL A 288 10.79 7.67 3.30
C VAL A 288 10.36 8.84 4.19
N LEU A 289 10.69 10.04 3.76
CA LEU A 289 10.27 11.28 4.40
C LEU A 289 9.49 12.13 3.39
N GLN A 290 8.17 12.18 3.57
CA GLN A 290 7.30 13.07 2.81
C GLN A 290 6.87 14.24 3.67
N LYS A 291 6.98 15.45 3.15
CA LYS A 291 6.50 16.69 3.75
C LYS A 291 5.48 17.32 2.83
N THR A 292 4.35 17.74 3.38
CA THR A 292 3.28 18.40 2.62
C THR A 292 2.87 19.65 3.37
N LEU A 293 2.73 20.76 2.66
CA LEU A 293 2.13 21.99 3.15
C LEU A 293 1.05 22.40 2.16
N THR A 294 -0.18 22.57 2.65
CA THR A 294 -1.33 22.99 1.85
C THR A 294 -1.94 24.22 2.48
N ASN A 295 -2.08 25.29 1.70
CA ASN A 295 -2.75 26.52 2.09
C ASN A 295 -3.99 26.67 1.21
N THR A 296 -5.14 26.95 1.82
CA THR A 296 -6.40 27.15 1.10
C THR A 296 -7.12 28.41 1.60
N PHE A 297 -7.72 29.11 0.67
CA PHE A 297 -8.63 30.23 0.88
C PHE A 297 -9.97 29.80 0.34
N GLU A 298 -10.99 29.74 1.15
CA GLU A 298 -12.36 29.41 0.78
C GLU A 298 -13.26 30.59 1.10
N TYR A 299 -14.15 30.91 0.16
CA TYR A 299 -15.19 31.90 0.37
C TYR A 299 -16.56 31.35 -0.03
N LYS A 300 -17.48 31.33 0.93
CA LYS A 300 -18.86 30.88 0.77
C LYS A 300 -19.79 32.08 0.84
N PHE A 301 -20.59 32.27 -0.18
CA PHE A 301 -21.60 33.32 -0.18
C PHE A 301 -22.89 32.83 -0.86
N SER A 302 -24.01 33.46 -0.44
CA SER A 302 -25.32 33.15 -1.01
C SER A 302 -26.00 34.42 -1.43
N PHE A 303 -26.63 34.38 -2.59
CA PHE A 303 -27.47 35.47 -3.11
C PHE A 303 -28.94 35.01 -3.20
N ASN A 304 -29.86 35.85 -2.71
CA ASN A 304 -31.31 35.56 -2.66
C ASN A 304 -31.68 34.20 -2.04
N LYS A 305 -30.85 33.67 -1.13
CA LYS A 305 -31.01 32.32 -0.51
C LYS A 305 -31.09 31.14 -1.49
N ALA A 306 -31.20 31.40 -2.77
CA ALA A 306 -31.34 30.41 -3.82
C ALA A 306 -30.01 30.07 -4.53
N HIS A 307 -29.15 31.06 -4.65
CA HIS A 307 -27.88 30.93 -5.36
C HIS A 307 -26.74 30.80 -4.33
N ASN A 308 -26.12 29.65 -4.24
CA ASN A 308 -25.02 29.40 -3.34
C ASN A 308 -23.73 29.22 -4.15
N PHE A 309 -22.67 29.88 -3.73
CA PHE A 309 -21.36 29.82 -4.32
C PHE A 309 -20.31 29.42 -3.30
N VAL A 310 -19.39 28.55 -3.71
CA VAL A 310 -18.15 28.26 -3.00
C VAL A 310 -16.99 28.49 -3.93
N ALA A 311 -16.11 29.42 -3.60
CA ALA A 311 -14.87 29.65 -4.30
C ALA A 311 -13.69 29.18 -3.44
N LEU A 312 -12.82 28.36 -4.00
CA LEU A 312 -11.61 27.85 -3.36
C LEU A 312 -10.39 28.21 -4.19
N LEU A 313 -9.38 28.74 -3.55
CA LEU A 313 -8.03 28.89 -4.10
C LEU A 313 -7.06 28.16 -3.18
N GLY A 314 -6.15 27.37 -3.72
CA GLY A 314 -5.21 26.60 -2.92
C GLY A 314 -3.82 26.54 -3.53
N GLN A 315 -2.84 26.40 -2.66
CA GLN A 315 -1.44 26.16 -2.97
C GLN A 315 -0.97 24.97 -2.18
N GLU A 316 -0.25 24.05 -2.81
CA GLU A 316 0.32 22.86 -2.17
C GLU A 316 1.78 22.70 -2.55
N THR A 317 2.60 22.40 -1.55
CA THR A 317 3.99 21.99 -1.74
C THR A 317 4.17 20.60 -1.15
N LEU A 318 4.75 19.69 -1.93
CA LEU A 318 5.12 18.36 -1.52
C LEU A 318 6.61 18.14 -1.76
N SER A 319 7.28 17.57 -0.77
CA SER A 319 8.68 17.11 -0.88
C SER A 319 8.74 15.66 -0.44
N LEU A 320 9.24 14.80 -1.31
CA LEU A 320 9.48 13.39 -1.03
C LEU A 320 10.98 13.13 -1.08
N PHE A 321 11.51 12.61 0.01
CA PHE A 321 12.87 12.12 0.13
C PHE A 321 12.83 10.62 0.41
N THR A 322 13.65 9.86 -0.31
CA THR A 322 13.86 8.43 -0.07
C THR A 322 15.35 8.16 0.07
N HIS A 323 15.69 7.34 1.03
CA HIS A 323 17.04 6.86 1.25
C HIS A 323 16.98 5.38 1.55
N SER A 324 17.75 4.58 0.87
CA SER A 324 17.90 3.16 1.18
C SER A 324 19.37 2.75 1.08
N PHE A 325 19.76 1.82 1.94
CA PHE A 325 20.99 1.09 1.78
C PHE A 325 20.73 -0.39 2.05
N ASN A 326 21.47 -1.22 1.35
CA ASN A 326 21.42 -2.66 1.52
C ASN A 326 22.82 -3.22 1.59
N ALA A 327 22.94 -4.35 2.27
CA ALA A 327 24.16 -5.13 2.29
C ALA A 327 23.79 -6.61 2.28
N SER A 328 24.60 -7.39 1.59
CA SER A 328 24.46 -8.84 1.60
C SER A 328 25.83 -9.52 1.65
N GLY A 329 25.83 -10.78 2.03
CA GLY A 329 27.03 -11.59 2.05
C GLY A 329 26.70 -13.07 2.13
N GLN A 330 27.69 -13.89 1.87
CA GLN A 330 27.55 -15.33 1.74
C GLN A 330 28.63 -16.06 2.56
N SER A 331 28.53 -17.40 2.61
CA SER A 331 29.45 -18.27 3.33
C SER A 331 29.45 -18.01 4.83
N LEU A 332 28.25 -18.00 5.43
CA LEU A 332 28.06 -18.12 6.85
C LEU A 332 28.25 -19.57 7.28
N ILE A 333 28.68 -19.81 8.52
CA ILE A 333 29.04 -21.13 9.02
C ILE A 333 28.15 -21.63 10.17
N ASP A 334 27.36 -20.74 10.80
CA ASP A 334 26.54 -21.06 11.98
C ASP A 334 25.15 -20.42 11.84
N ASP A 335 24.10 -21.22 12.07
CA ASP A 335 22.70 -20.79 12.02
C ASP A 335 22.36 -19.72 13.06
N ASN A 336 23.09 -19.66 14.18
CA ASN A 336 22.89 -18.68 15.24
C ASN A 336 23.64 -17.35 15.03
N LEU A 337 24.57 -17.32 14.07
CA LEU A 337 25.44 -16.17 13.81
C LEU A 337 25.18 -15.56 12.42
N ILE A 338 23.92 -15.25 12.16
CA ILE A 338 23.46 -14.66 10.88
C ILE A 338 23.69 -13.14 10.89
N LEU A 339 24.95 -12.75 10.84
CA LEU A 339 25.38 -11.35 10.79
C LEU A 339 26.17 -11.05 9.51
N LEU A 340 25.99 -9.84 8.97
CA LEU A 340 26.73 -9.38 7.79
C LEU A 340 28.26 -9.43 7.98
N SER A 341 28.73 -9.16 9.20
CA SER A 341 30.15 -9.23 9.55
C SER A 341 30.75 -10.64 9.44
N HIS A 342 29.92 -11.67 9.66
CA HIS A 342 30.34 -13.07 9.61
C HIS A 342 30.30 -13.68 8.20
N ALA A 343 29.72 -12.99 7.22
CA ALA A 343 29.81 -13.40 5.83
C ALA A 343 31.27 -13.29 5.36
N THR A 344 31.79 -14.38 4.77
CA THR A 344 33.19 -14.42 4.35
C THR A 344 33.39 -14.23 2.85
N SER A 345 32.34 -14.32 2.04
CA SER A 345 32.41 -14.16 0.59
C SER A 345 31.23 -13.37 0.00
N ASN A 346 31.38 -12.93 -1.24
CA ASN A 346 30.36 -12.26 -2.06
C ASN A 346 29.64 -11.12 -1.31
N LYS A 347 30.41 -10.30 -0.59
CA LYS A 347 29.88 -9.14 0.11
C LYS A 347 29.52 -8.06 -0.90
N THR A 348 28.29 -7.59 -0.84
CA THR A 348 27.80 -6.47 -1.64
C THR A 348 27.22 -5.39 -0.75
N ILE A 349 27.36 -4.16 -1.19
CA ILE A 349 26.74 -2.99 -0.58
C ILE A 349 26.10 -2.15 -1.68
N GLY A 350 24.99 -1.56 -1.36
CA GLY A 350 24.31 -0.62 -2.23
C GLY A 350 23.68 0.50 -1.42
N GLU A 351 23.70 1.71 -1.96
CA GLU A 351 23.02 2.86 -1.36
C GLU A 351 22.36 3.69 -2.45
N SER A 352 21.17 4.19 -2.18
CA SER A 352 20.48 5.10 -3.07
C SER A 352 19.79 6.21 -2.29
N LYS A 353 19.80 7.41 -2.87
CA LYS A 353 19.08 8.57 -2.36
C LYS A 353 18.34 9.25 -3.51
N SER A 354 17.10 9.61 -3.28
CA SER A 354 16.38 10.45 -4.24
C SER A 354 15.54 11.49 -3.54
N LYS A 355 15.33 12.60 -4.22
CA LYS A 355 14.46 13.68 -3.75
C LYS A 355 13.63 14.18 -4.92
N SER A 356 12.33 14.33 -4.70
CA SER A 356 11.44 15.00 -5.63
C SER A 356 10.60 16.04 -4.91
N THR A 357 10.22 17.08 -5.64
CA THR A 357 9.35 18.14 -5.14
C THR A 357 8.25 18.41 -6.13
N MET A 358 7.08 18.78 -5.62
CA MET A 358 5.94 19.22 -6.42
C MET A 358 5.37 20.48 -5.79
N ASN A 359 5.12 21.50 -6.62
CA ASN A 359 4.41 22.72 -6.25
C ASN A 359 3.18 22.83 -7.13
N SER A 360 2.04 23.07 -6.49
CA SER A 360 0.75 23.11 -7.16
C SER A 360 -0.01 24.36 -6.79
N LEU A 361 -0.66 24.96 -7.77
CA LEU A 361 -1.65 26.01 -7.57
C LEU A 361 -2.98 25.51 -8.14
N PHE A 362 -4.06 25.64 -7.39
CA PHE A 362 -5.37 25.16 -7.82
C PHE A 362 -6.49 26.08 -7.36
N GLY A 363 -7.58 26.07 -8.12
CA GLY A 363 -8.78 26.79 -7.79
C GLY A 363 -10.01 26.00 -8.20
N ARG A 364 -11.10 26.21 -7.48
CA ARG A 364 -12.41 25.61 -7.77
C ARG A 364 -13.53 26.60 -7.44
N VAL A 365 -14.54 26.60 -8.29
CA VAL A 365 -15.79 27.32 -8.05
C VAL A 365 -16.93 26.32 -8.13
N GLU A 366 -17.77 26.31 -7.12
CA GLU A 366 -18.99 25.53 -7.06
C GLU A 366 -20.20 26.46 -7.02
N TYR A 367 -21.24 26.11 -7.74
CA TYR A 367 -22.50 26.82 -7.80
C TYR A 367 -23.63 25.85 -7.56
N ASP A 368 -24.56 26.25 -6.70
CA ASP A 368 -25.77 25.52 -6.38
C ASP A 368 -26.97 26.47 -6.53
N TYR A 369 -27.97 26.07 -7.28
CA TYR A 369 -29.26 26.73 -7.36
C TYR A 369 -30.34 25.90 -6.65
N ASN A 370 -30.88 26.42 -5.54
CA ASN A 370 -31.95 25.82 -4.73
C ASN A 370 -31.67 24.36 -4.30
N GLY A 371 -30.46 23.91 -4.27
CA GLY A 371 -30.08 22.51 -4.05
C GLY A 371 -30.63 21.55 -5.11
N LYS A 372 -30.94 22.05 -6.32
CA LYS A 372 -31.45 21.29 -7.48
C LYS A 372 -30.42 21.14 -8.57
N TYR A 373 -29.78 22.25 -8.96
CA TYR A 373 -28.79 22.31 -10.05
C TYR A 373 -27.46 22.66 -9.46
N PHE A 374 -26.46 21.85 -9.75
CA PHE A 374 -25.12 22.05 -9.27
C PHE A 374 -24.17 22.12 -10.45
N LEU A 375 -23.28 23.09 -10.43
CA LEU A 375 -22.19 23.23 -11.39
C LEU A 375 -20.88 23.38 -10.62
N ASP A 376 -19.83 22.80 -11.12
CA ASP A 376 -18.50 23.04 -10.61
C ASP A 376 -17.48 23.17 -11.74
N PHE A 377 -16.47 23.97 -11.49
CA PHE A 377 -15.32 24.14 -12.37
C PHE A 377 -14.06 24.24 -11.55
N SER A 378 -13.00 23.55 -11.99
CA SER A 378 -11.71 23.57 -11.33
C SER A 378 -10.57 23.68 -12.33
N LEU A 379 -9.51 24.35 -11.89
CA LEU A 379 -8.23 24.48 -12.58
C LEU A 379 -7.11 24.11 -11.62
N ARG A 380 -6.10 23.39 -12.12
CA ARG A 380 -4.89 23.08 -11.36
C ARG A 380 -3.67 23.14 -12.26
N ARG A 381 -2.60 23.72 -11.72
CA ARG A 381 -1.27 23.72 -12.32
C ARG A 381 -0.30 23.06 -11.38
N ASP A 382 0.28 21.93 -11.79
CA ASP A 382 1.28 21.19 -11.06
C ASP A 382 2.67 21.38 -11.68
N GLY A 383 3.68 21.66 -10.86
CA GLY A 383 5.07 21.71 -11.27
C GLY A 383 5.89 20.65 -10.53
N SER A 384 6.47 19.70 -11.26
CA SER A 384 7.25 18.59 -10.68
C SER A 384 8.73 18.69 -11.04
N SER A 385 9.61 18.46 -10.05
CA SER A 385 11.07 18.39 -10.25
C SER A 385 11.53 17.13 -11.01
N LYS A 386 10.62 16.20 -11.29
CA LYS A 386 10.91 15.00 -12.08
C LYS A 386 11.06 15.28 -13.59
N PHE A 387 10.58 16.45 -14.05
CA PHE A 387 10.65 16.89 -15.44
C PHE A 387 11.70 17.98 -15.64
N SER A 388 12.15 18.13 -16.87
CA SER A 388 13.07 19.21 -17.25
C SER A 388 12.43 20.60 -17.03
N PRO A 389 13.21 21.67 -16.94
CA PRO A 389 12.70 23.03 -16.73
C PRO A 389 11.62 23.44 -17.74
N ASN A 390 11.75 23.02 -19.01
CA ASN A 390 10.83 23.37 -20.10
C ASN A 390 9.49 22.60 -20.01
N HIS A 391 9.47 21.40 -19.40
CA HIS A 391 8.31 20.53 -19.31
C HIS A 391 7.80 20.34 -17.87
N LYS A 392 8.31 21.15 -16.94
CA LYS A 392 8.07 21.07 -15.50
C LYS A 392 6.60 21.17 -15.13
N TYR A 393 5.81 21.98 -15.86
CA TYR A 393 4.43 22.31 -15.48
C TYR A 393 3.40 21.58 -16.34
N GLY A 394 2.40 20.95 -15.66
CA GLY A 394 1.18 20.44 -16.25
C GLY A 394 -0.03 21.26 -15.82
N ASN A 395 -0.95 21.54 -16.75
CA ASN A 395 -2.21 22.22 -16.47
C ASN A 395 -3.36 21.24 -16.67
N PHE A 396 -4.27 21.20 -15.69
CA PHE A 396 -5.40 20.28 -15.62
C PHE A 396 -6.65 21.06 -15.28
N TRP A 397 -7.79 20.63 -15.79
CA TRP A 397 -9.08 21.26 -15.54
C TRP A 397 -10.18 20.19 -15.44
N ALA A 398 -11.27 20.53 -14.78
CA ALA A 398 -12.48 19.74 -14.84
C ALA A 398 -13.72 20.62 -14.67
N ALA A 399 -14.80 20.18 -15.28
CA ALA A 399 -16.14 20.76 -15.14
C ALA A 399 -17.14 19.64 -14.81
N GLY A 400 -18.06 19.92 -13.91
CA GLY A 400 -19.11 19.01 -13.51
C GLY A 400 -20.47 19.70 -13.48
N ALA A 401 -21.51 18.93 -13.74
CA ALA A 401 -22.90 19.33 -13.58
C ALA A 401 -23.70 18.20 -12.93
N MET A 402 -24.59 18.54 -12.01
CA MET A 402 -25.53 17.60 -11.41
C MET A 402 -26.92 18.21 -11.33
N TRP A 403 -27.91 17.42 -11.73
CA TRP A 403 -29.32 17.75 -11.59
C TRP A 403 -30.02 16.77 -10.67
N LYS A 404 -30.57 17.28 -9.56
CA LYS A 404 -31.38 16.49 -8.62
C LYS A 404 -32.84 16.47 -9.08
N LEU A 405 -33.19 15.51 -9.91
CA LEU A 405 -34.53 15.30 -10.45
C LEU A 405 -35.57 15.10 -9.35
N LYS A 406 -35.24 14.43 -8.24
CA LYS A 406 -36.14 14.24 -7.09
C LYS A 406 -36.67 15.55 -6.51
N LYS A 407 -35.95 16.65 -6.63
CA LYS A 407 -36.37 17.96 -6.14
C LYS A 407 -37.22 18.76 -7.14
N GLU A 408 -37.54 18.18 -8.29
CA GLU A 408 -38.46 18.78 -9.25
C GLU A 408 -39.89 18.52 -8.86
N LYS A 409 -40.77 19.48 -9.13
CA LYS A 409 -42.20 19.42 -8.76
C LYS A 409 -42.89 18.14 -9.22
N PHE A 410 -42.50 17.58 -10.36
CA PHE A 410 -43.08 16.35 -10.91
C PHE A 410 -42.63 15.06 -10.20
N LEU A 411 -41.53 15.11 -9.40
CA LEU A 411 -41.04 13.97 -8.62
C LEU A 411 -41.00 14.21 -7.11
N GLU A 412 -41.18 15.46 -6.66
CA GLU A 412 -41.04 15.85 -5.26
C GLU A 412 -41.92 15.01 -4.33
N ASP A 413 -43.17 14.76 -4.71
CA ASP A 413 -44.14 13.98 -3.91
C ASP A 413 -44.13 12.48 -4.19
N SER A 414 -43.27 11.99 -5.08
CA SER A 414 -43.19 10.57 -5.41
C SER A 414 -42.71 9.76 -4.21
N LYS A 415 -43.49 8.78 -3.76
CA LYS A 415 -43.15 7.82 -2.71
C LYS A 415 -42.28 6.65 -3.22
N LEU A 416 -42.21 6.48 -4.55
CA LEU A 416 -41.43 5.42 -5.19
C LEU A 416 -39.96 5.80 -5.38
N VAL A 417 -39.68 7.10 -5.54
CA VAL A 417 -38.32 7.62 -5.81
C VAL A 417 -37.88 8.44 -4.61
N ASN A 418 -36.93 7.92 -3.84
CA ASN A 418 -36.37 8.61 -2.67
C ASN A 418 -35.29 9.63 -3.05
N ASP A 419 -34.45 9.27 -4.00
CA ASP A 419 -33.41 10.15 -4.59
C ASP A 419 -33.21 9.76 -6.06
N LEU A 420 -33.11 10.77 -6.92
CA LEU A 420 -32.79 10.63 -8.34
C LEU A 420 -31.97 11.83 -8.77
N SER A 421 -30.77 11.59 -9.24
CA SER A 421 -29.89 12.63 -9.77
C SER A 421 -29.18 12.16 -11.03
N VAL A 422 -28.99 13.06 -11.98
CA VAL A 422 -28.15 12.88 -13.15
C VAL A 422 -26.88 13.69 -12.97
N LYS A 423 -25.73 13.08 -13.22
CA LYS A 423 -24.41 13.72 -13.10
C LYS A 423 -23.67 13.58 -14.40
N PHE A 424 -22.95 14.63 -14.75
CA PHE A 424 -22.00 14.65 -15.85
C PHE A 424 -20.73 15.32 -15.40
N SER A 425 -19.58 14.77 -15.76
CA SER A 425 -18.30 15.41 -15.51
C SER A 425 -17.35 15.18 -16.69
N LEU A 426 -16.52 16.17 -16.95
CA LEU A 426 -15.48 16.13 -17.97
C LEU A 426 -14.24 16.80 -17.41
N GLY A 427 -13.07 16.24 -17.66
CA GLY A 427 -11.85 16.88 -17.22
C GLY A 427 -10.59 16.15 -17.64
N THR A 428 -9.47 16.78 -17.34
CA THR A 428 -8.13 16.24 -17.59
C THR A 428 -7.42 16.01 -16.27
N SER A 429 -6.69 14.91 -16.18
CA SER A 429 -5.73 14.64 -15.13
C SER A 429 -4.38 14.30 -15.72
N GLY A 430 -3.32 14.41 -14.93
CA GLY A 430 -1.97 14.04 -15.35
C GLY A 430 -1.42 12.90 -14.53
N ASN A 431 -0.28 12.38 -14.96
CA ASN A 431 0.54 11.48 -14.17
C ASN A 431 2.00 11.95 -14.27
N SER A 432 2.66 12.01 -13.11
CA SER A 432 4.08 12.33 -12.96
C SER A 432 4.86 11.17 -12.33
N ASP A 433 4.29 9.96 -12.33
CA ASP A 433 4.93 8.80 -11.73
C ASP A 433 6.00 8.21 -12.65
N ILE A 434 7.05 8.99 -12.82
CA ILE A 434 8.32 8.61 -13.47
C ILE A 434 9.43 8.63 -12.43
N GLY A 435 10.55 7.98 -12.72
CA GLY A 435 11.73 8.02 -11.87
C GLY A 435 12.23 9.44 -11.60
N SER A 436 12.84 9.69 -10.46
CA SER A 436 13.55 10.94 -10.21
C SER A 436 14.76 11.03 -11.12
N TYR A 437 15.03 12.25 -11.65
CA TYR A 437 16.19 12.55 -12.50
C TYR A 437 16.21 11.91 -13.90
N THR A 438 15.15 11.23 -14.34
CA THR A 438 15.08 10.56 -15.64
C THR A 438 15.22 11.50 -16.84
N HIS A 439 14.99 12.79 -16.65
CA HIS A 439 15.25 13.82 -17.68
C HIS A 439 16.72 14.19 -17.82
N GLN A 440 17.59 13.78 -16.89
CA GLN A 440 19.02 14.10 -16.86
C GLN A 440 19.86 12.89 -17.29
N ALA A 441 20.97 13.15 -17.95
CA ALA A 441 22.02 12.16 -18.12
C ALA A 441 22.66 11.86 -16.74
N LEU A 442 22.77 10.59 -16.41
CA LEU A 442 23.31 10.13 -15.12
C LEU A 442 24.62 9.38 -15.36
N ALA A 443 25.55 9.56 -14.45
CA ALA A 443 26.80 8.82 -14.43
C ALA A 443 26.94 8.06 -13.09
N SER A 444 27.57 6.91 -13.13
CA SER A 444 27.93 6.12 -11.97
C SER A 444 29.44 5.93 -11.89
N ALA A 445 29.95 5.77 -10.68
CA ALA A 445 31.33 5.40 -10.47
C ALA A 445 31.60 4.00 -11.05
N SER A 446 32.70 3.84 -11.75
CA SER A 446 33.11 2.62 -12.42
C SER A 446 34.65 2.46 -12.29
N GLN A 447 35.18 1.34 -12.72
CA GLN A 447 36.60 1.13 -12.83
C GLN A 447 36.97 0.89 -14.28
N TYR A 448 38.03 1.53 -14.74
CA TYR A 448 38.65 1.32 -16.04
C TYR A 448 40.13 1.18 -15.87
N GLY A 449 40.73 0.03 -16.29
CA GLY A 449 42.14 -0.24 -16.16
C GLY A 449 42.67 -0.15 -14.71
N GLY A 450 41.83 -0.46 -13.69
CA GLY A 450 42.20 -0.37 -12.27
C GLY A 450 42.05 1.04 -11.66
N ALA A 451 41.73 2.07 -12.45
CA ALA A 451 41.48 3.42 -11.98
C ALA A 451 39.98 3.69 -11.82
N THR A 452 39.60 4.46 -10.80
CA THR A 452 38.23 4.94 -10.63
C THR A 452 37.89 5.90 -11.76
N SER A 453 36.76 5.65 -12.42
CA SER A 453 36.26 6.43 -13.56
C SER A 453 34.74 6.67 -13.43
N TRP A 454 34.20 7.51 -14.31
CA TRP A 454 32.76 7.71 -14.46
C TRP A 454 32.26 7.02 -15.74
N ALA A 455 31.20 6.25 -15.61
CA ALA A 455 30.50 5.65 -16.74
C ALA A 455 29.09 6.24 -16.82
N ILE A 456 28.61 6.53 -18.03
CA ILE A 456 27.22 6.95 -18.24
C ILE A 456 26.31 5.77 -17.86
N SER A 457 25.44 5.98 -16.89
CA SER A 457 24.47 4.98 -16.43
C SER A 457 23.07 5.16 -17.04
N ALA A 458 22.71 6.39 -17.46
CA ALA A 458 21.49 6.69 -18.18
C ALA A 458 21.69 7.91 -19.09
N ALA A 459 21.16 7.85 -20.29
CA ALA A 459 21.28 8.97 -21.26
C ALA A 459 20.41 10.20 -20.88
N GLY A 460 19.34 9.96 -20.14
CA GLY A 460 18.32 10.99 -19.84
C GLY A 460 17.43 11.31 -21.06
N ASN A 461 16.30 11.93 -20.77
CA ASN A 461 15.42 12.46 -21.82
C ASN A 461 14.82 13.80 -21.39
N PRO A 462 15.38 14.94 -21.87
CA PRO A 462 14.91 16.27 -21.50
C PRO A 462 13.51 16.61 -22.03
N GLU A 463 12.99 15.85 -23.00
CA GLU A 463 11.67 16.03 -23.60
C GLU A 463 10.56 15.28 -22.85
N LEU A 464 10.90 14.57 -21.77
CA LEU A 464 9.89 13.93 -20.93
C LEU A 464 8.89 14.95 -20.40
N THR A 465 7.62 14.69 -20.64
CA THR A 465 6.49 15.54 -20.24
C THR A 465 5.44 14.75 -19.51
N TRP A 466 4.44 15.44 -19.00
CA TRP A 466 3.30 14.89 -18.30
C TRP A 466 2.49 13.93 -19.18
N GLU A 467 2.21 12.76 -18.67
CA GLU A 467 1.13 11.93 -19.20
C GLU A 467 -0.21 12.62 -18.91
N LYS A 468 -1.10 12.69 -19.90
CA LYS A 468 -2.41 13.32 -19.77
C LYS A 468 -3.52 12.32 -20.05
N GLN A 469 -4.52 12.32 -19.18
CA GLN A 469 -5.71 11.51 -19.30
C GLN A 469 -6.94 12.43 -19.36
N THR A 470 -7.84 12.17 -20.28
CA THR A 470 -9.17 12.79 -20.32
C THR A 470 -10.19 11.80 -19.79
N LYS A 471 -11.05 12.26 -18.88
CA LYS A 471 -12.14 11.48 -18.28
C LYS A 471 -13.47 12.16 -18.54
N TYR A 472 -14.47 11.39 -18.83
CA TYR A 472 -15.85 11.81 -19.00
C TYR A 472 -16.83 10.82 -18.34
#